data_2b7aaaec5ca6181acbf6c5d3c65cef2f
#
_entry.id   2b7aaaec5ca6181acbf6c5d3c65cef2f
#
_cell.length_a   1.000
_cell.length_b   1.000
_cell.length_c   1.000
_cell.angle_alpha   90.00
_cell.angle_beta   90.00
_cell.angle_gamma   90.00
#
_symmetry.space_group_name_H-M   'P 1'
#
loop_
_entity.id
_entity.type
_entity.pdbx_description
1 polymer ?
#
loop_
_entity_poly.entity_id
_entity_poly.type
_entity_poly.pdbx_seq_one_letter_code
_entity_poly.pdbx_strand_id
1 'polypeptide(L)'
;MQKRFDDAMQLSKEELIQLLKEQKDLELVAVKSYSSFAEKSNNNVVKLLLLGVMHDSMKHAQVLDALISLTQSPIFGNVEQFEVTRGVEEHLKIEEKMLRKISEIIERTDDSEVKTILSQIAMEEKRHHQTLLELKEIVQKIKRVTEDELWDYLNRWANFST
;
A
#
# COMPACT_ATOMS: atom_id res chain seq x y z
N MET A 1 -46.21 -2.94 2.71
CA MET A 1 -45.61 -1.67 2.23
C MET A 1 -44.11 -1.65 2.55
N GLN A 2 -43.39 -2.75 2.21
CA GLN A 2 -41.96 -2.96 2.59
C GLN A 2 -41.10 -3.54 1.45
N LYS A 3 -41.45 -3.23 0.19
CA LYS A 3 -40.77 -3.76 -1.01
C LYS A 3 -40.25 -2.66 -1.97
N ARG A 4 -39.92 -1.47 -1.47
CA ARG A 4 -39.53 -0.31 -2.32
C ARG A 4 -38.19 0.34 -1.94
N PHE A 5 -37.36 -0.30 -1.10
CA PHE A 5 -36.04 0.27 -0.74
C PHE A 5 -34.84 -0.60 -1.14
N ASP A 6 -35.07 -1.78 -1.75
CA ASP A 6 -33.97 -2.70 -2.13
C ASP A 6 -33.51 -2.60 -3.60
N ASP A 7 -34.07 -1.67 -4.39
CA ASP A 7 -33.50 -1.29 -5.68
C ASP A 7 -32.59 -0.04 -5.51
N ALA A 8 -31.67 -0.07 -4.58
CA ALA A 8 -30.46 0.74 -4.67
C ALA A 8 -29.74 0.25 -5.92
N MET A 9 -29.77 1.05 -6.97
CA MET A 9 -29.28 0.77 -8.31
C MET A 9 -27.85 0.23 -8.21
N GLN A 10 -27.72 -1.08 -8.31
CA GLN A 10 -26.43 -1.75 -8.30
C GLN A 10 -25.64 -1.23 -9.52
N LEU A 11 -24.45 -0.69 -9.30
CA LEU A 11 -23.60 -0.17 -10.37
C LEU A 11 -23.33 -1.28 -11.39
N SER A 12 -23.42 -0.98 -12.66
CA SER A 12 -22.89 -1.84 -13.71
C SER A 12 -21.37 -1.94 -13.58
N LYS A 13 -20.79 -2.97 -14.14
CA LYS A 13 -19.33 -3.16 -14.18
C LYS A 13 -18.63 -1.97 -14.84
N GLU A 14 -19.21 -1.45 -15.90
CA GLU A 14 -18.71 -0.31 -16.66
C GLU A 14 -18.75 0.98 -15.84
N GLU A 15 -19.86 1.22 -15.15
CA GLU A 15 -20.01 2.38 -14.26
C GLU A 15 -19.02 2.30 -13.08
N LEU A 16 -18.85 1.13 -12.46
CA LEU A 16 -17.87 0.93 -11.41
C LEU A 16 -16.46 1.26 -11.89
N ILE A 17 -16.03 0.71 -13.03
CA ILE A 17 -14.70 0.99 -13.61
C ILE A 17 -14.53 2.47 -13.89
N GLN A 18 -15.54 3.15 -14.38
CA GLN A 18 -15.48 4.58 -14.66
C GLN A 18 -15.28 5.39 -13.37
N LEU A 19 -16.04 5.10 -12.31
CA LEU A 19 -15.91 5.77 -11.02
C LEU A 19 -14.54 5.53 -10.38
N LEU A 20 -14.01 4.29 -10.46
CA LEU A 20 -12.68 3.97 -9.98
C LEU A 20 -11.59 4.75 -10.72
N LYS A 21 -11.71 4.92 -12.03
CA LYS A 21 -10.78 5.74 -12.83
C LYS A 21 -10.84 7.21 -12.43
N GLU A 22 -12.02 7.77 -12.28
CA GLU A 22 -12.20 9.16 -11.86
C GLU A 22 -11.59 9.41 -10.48
N GLN A 23 -11.80 8.49 -9.52
CA GLN A 23 -11.17 8.57 -8.20
C GLN A 23 -9.64 8.47 -8.29
N LYS A 24 -9.11 7.54 -9.10
CA LYS A 24 -7.66 7.42 -9.33
C LYS A 24 -7.07 8.72 -9.88
N ASP A 25 -7.74 9.36 -10.83
CA ASP A 25 -7.28 10.63 -11.41
C ASP A 25 -7.24 11.75 -10.35
N LEU A 26 -8.21 11.80 -9.44
CA LEU A 26 -8.21 12.75 -8.31
C LEU A 26 -7.02 12.50 -7.37
N GLU A 27 -6.71 11.26 -7.03
CA GLU A 27 -5.52 10.92 -6.23
C GLU A 27 -4.22 11.37 -6.93
N LEU A 28 -4.10 11.15 -8.24
CA LEU A 28 -2.93 11.59 -8.99
C LEU A 28 -2.80 13.13 -9.08
N VAL A 29 -3.91 13.86 -9.10
CA VAL A 29 -3.91 15.31 -8.98
C VAL A 29 -3.43 15.74 -7.61
N ALA A 30 -3.89 15.07 -6.53
CA ALA A 30 -3.46 15.32 -5.17
C ALA A 30 -1.94 15.08 -5.01
N VAL A 31 -1.40 13.96 -5.54
CA VAL A 31 0.04 13.67 -5.56
C VAL A 31 0.85 14.83 -6.15
N LYS A 32 0.46 15.32 -7.33
CA LYS A 32 1.15 16.44 -8.00
C LYS A 32 1.10 17.73 -7.16
N SER A 33 -0.04 18.02 -6.57
CA SER A 33 -0.26 19.20 -5.74
C SER A 33 0.60 19.17 -4.48
N TYR A 34 0.56 18.07 -3.73
CA TYR A 34 1.33 17.91 -2.49
C TYR A 34 2.85 17.88 -2.75
N SER A 35 3.31 17.24 -3.84
CA SER A 35 4.71 17.28 -4.25
C SER A 35 5.16 18.72 -4.48
N SER A 36 4.39 19.50 -5.25
CA SER A 36 4.70 20.91 -5.52
C SER A 36 4.71 21.77 -4.25
N PHE A 37 3.80 21.53 -3.31
CA PHE A 37 3.77 22.26 -2.04
C PHE A 37 4.95 21.88 -1.14
N ALA A 38 5.32 20.60 -1.10
CA ALA A 38 6.48 20.12 -0.36
C ALA A 38 7.79 20.72 -0.88
N GLU A 39 7.95 20.82 -2.22
CA GLU A 39 9.12 21.43 -2.85
C GLU A 39 9.28 22.91 -2.50
N LYS A 40 8.17 23.65 -2.38
CA LYS A 40 8.15 25.09 -2.05
C LYS A 40 8.27 25.36 -0.55
N SER A 41 8.11 24.36 0.29
CA SER A 41 8.20 24.54 1.74
C SER A 41 9.65 24.66 2.21
N ASN A 42 9.95 25.70 2.96
CA ASN A 42 11.23 25.87 3.68
C ASN A 42 11.22 25.23 5.06
N ASN A 43 10.08 24.74 5.54
CA ASN A 43 9.96 24.10 6.84
C ASN A 43 9.97 22.56 6.67
N ASN A 44 10.98 21.92 7.25
CA ASN A 44 11.17 20.47 7.11
C ASN A 44 10.02 19.64 7.69
N VAL A 45 9.36 20.09 8.75
CA VAL A 45 8.22 19.39 9.34
C VAL A 45 7.00 19.48 8.42
N VAL A 46 6.70 20.68 7.90
CA VAL A 46 5.62 20.87 6.92
C VAL A 46 5.88 20.05 5.67
N LYS A 47 7.13 20.07 5.17
CA LYS A 47 7.53 19.26 4.02
C LYS A 47 7.31 17.77 4.27
N LEU A 48 7.71 17.26 5.43
CA LEU A 48 7.53 15.86 5.81
C LEU A 48 6.04 15.46 5.82
N LEU A 49 5.19 16.29 6.43
CA LEU A 49 3.75 16.03 6.49
C LEU A 49 3.09 16.02 5.09
N LEU A 50 3.48 16.98 4.23
CA LEU A 50 3.00 17.03 2.85
C LEU A 50 3.43 15.80 2.04
N LEU A 51 4.67 15.34 2.22
CA LEU A 51 5.15 14.12 1.59
C LEU A 51 4.43 12.88 2.11
N GLY A 52 4.08 12.82 3.40
CA GLY A 52 3.27 11.75 3.97
C GLY A 52 1.92 11.64 3.25
N VAL A 53 1.16 12.72 3.19
CA VAL A 53 -0.15 12.74 2.49
C VAL A 53 0.01 12.42 0.99
N MET A 54 1.07 12.91 0.35
CA MET A 54 1.38 12.58 -1.04
C MET A 54 1.59 11.07 -1.25
N HIS A 55 2.32 10.41 -0.36
CA HIS A 55 2.55 8.97 -0.43
C HIS A 55 1.26 8.17 -0.21
N ASP A 56 0.38 8.61 0.70
CA ASP A 56 -0.93 7.99 0.89
C ASP A 56 -1.78 8.09 -0.38
N SER A 57 -1.86 9.25 -1.01
CA SER A 57 -2.57 9.42 -2.28
C SER A 57 -1.96 8.58 -3.41
N MET A 58 -0.64 8.42 -3.46
CA MET A 58 0.02 7.53 -4.42
C MET A 58 -0.37 6.07 -4.18
N LYS A 59 -0.38 5.62 -2.93
CA LYS A 59 -0.83 4.28 -2.54
C LYS A 59 -2.30 4.05 -2.96
N HIS A 60 -3.18 5.01 -2.68
CA HIS A 60 -4.59 4.93 -3.08
C HIS A 60 -4.74 4.80 -4.58
N ALA A 61 -4.01 5.60 -5.38
CA ALA A 61 -4.04 5.51 -6.83
C ALA A 61 -3.61 4.12 -7.35
N GLN A 62 -2.60 3.51 -6.71
CA GLN A 62 -2.14 2.15 -7.06
C GLN A 62 -3.18 1.08 -6.68
N VAL A 63 -3.84 1.21 -5.52
CA VAL A 63 -4.94 0.31 -5.13
C VAL A 63 -6.09 0.39 -6.12
N LEU A 64 -6.49 1.61 -6.50
CA LEU A 64 -7.55 1.83 -7.49
C LEU A 64 -7.21 1.23 -8.85
N ASP A 65 -5.94 1.31 -9.27
CA ASP A 65 -5.46 0.68 -10.51
C ASP A 65 -5.54 -0.84 -10.46
N ALA A 66 -5.15 -1.43 -9.33
CA ALA A 66 -5.31 -2.87 -9.09
C ALA A 66 -6.79 -3.28 -9.11
N LEU A 67 -7.69 -2.54 -8.46
CA LEU A 67 -9.13 -2.79 -8.46
C LEU A 67 -9.73 -2.73 -9.87
N ILE A 68 -9.34 -1.74 -10.69
CA ILE A 68 -9.75 -1.63 -12.08
C ILE A 68 -9.31 -2.87 -12.85
N SER A 69 -8.05 -3.28 -12.69
CA SER A 69 -7.49 -4.45 -13.37
C SER A 69 -8.21 -5.73 -12.97
N LEU A 70 -8.46 -5.96 -11.68
CA LEU A 70 -9.20 -7.11 -11.16
C LEU A 70 -10.65 -7.13 -11.65
N THR A 71 -11.29 -5.96 -11.72
CA THR A 71 -12.67 -5.86 -12.23
C THR A 71 -12.74 -6.15 -13.74
N GLN A 72 -11.72 -5.77 -14.51
CA GLN A 72 -11.69 -5.99 -15.96
C GLN A 72 -11.36 -7.44 -16.33
N SER A 73 -10.37 -8.01 -15.67
CA SER A 73 -9.93 -9.38 -15.91
C SER A 73 -9.35 -9.97 -14.62
N PRO A 74 -10.03 -10.91 -13.99
CA PRO A 74 -9.51 -11.60 -12.81
C PRO A 74 -8.34 -12.54 -13.10
N ILE A 75 -7.85 -12.58 -14.34
CA ILE A 75 -6.70 -13.41 -14.72
C ILE A 75 -5.43 -12.70 -14.27
N PHE A 76 -4.85 -13.20 -13.22
CA PHE A 76 -3.50 -12.84 -12.80
C PHE A 76 -2.52 -13.35 -13.85
N GLY A 77 -1.87 -12.40 -14.53
CA GLY A 77 -0.88 -12.72 -15.55
C GLY A 77 0.23 -13.63 -15.00
N ASN A 78 0.96 -14.29 -15.90
CA ASN A 78 2.14 -15.05 -15.52
C ASN A 78 3.15 -14.10 -14.86
N VAL A 79 3.24 -14.15 -13.52
CA VAL A 79 4.33 -13.52 -12.80
C VAL A 79 5.59 -14.31 -13.10
N GLU A 80 6.67 -13.65 -13.44
CA GLU A 80 7.99 -14.28 -13.51
C GLU A 80 8.43 -14.60 -12.08
N GLN A 81 7.93 -15.74 -11.58
CA GLN A 81 8.02 -16.17 -10.17
C GLN A 81 9.44 -16.11 -9.63
N PHE A 82 10.42 -16.44 -10.47
CA PHE A 82 11.82 -16.48 -10.05
C PHE A 82 12.37 -15.07 -9.74
N GLU A 83 12.11 -14.08 -10.58
CA GLU A 83 12.62 -12.73 -10.39
C GLU A 83 11.96 -12.04 -9.19
N VAL A 84 10.64 -12.18 -9.06
CA VAL A 84 9.91 -11.61 -7.92
C VAL A 84 10.35 -12.26 -6.61
N THR A 85 10.48 -13.60 -6.57
CA THR A 85 10.92 -14.31 -5.36
C THR A 85 12.33 -13.87 -4.94
N ARG A 86 13.27 -13.75 -5.90
CA ARG A 86 14.62 -13.28 -5.62
C ARG A 86 14.62 -11.84 -5.11
N GLY A 87 13.87 -10.95 -5.75
CA GLY A 87 13.76 -9.56 -5.33
C GLY A 87 13.18 -9.43 -3.91
N VAL A 88 12.16 -10.21 -3.57
CA VAL A 88 11.58 -10.24 -2.22
C VAL A 88 12.60 -10.74 -1.19
N GLU A 89 13.36 -11.80 -1.48
CA GLU A 89 14.39 -12.33 -0.57
C GLU A 89 15.54 -11.35 -0.33
N GLU A 90 15.96 -10.62 -1.36
CA GLU A 90 16.96 -9.56 -1.23
C GLU A 90 16.43 -8.42 -0.36
N HIS A 91 15.18 -8.02 -0.55
CA HIS A 91 14.55 -6.94 0.21
C HIS A 91 14.33 -7.31 1.69
N LEU A 92 13.90 -8.53 1.99
CA LEU A 92 13.80 -9.04 3.36
C LEU A 92 15.11 -8.88 4.14
N LYS A 93 16.25 -9.16 3.51
CA LYS A 93 17.58 -8.97 4.14
C LYS A 93 17.88 -7.49 4.41
N ILE A 94 17.42 -6.59 3.54
CA ILE A 94 17.58 -5.14 3.71
C ILE A 94 16.77 -4.68 4.91
N GLU A 95 15.52 -5.08 5.02
CA GLU A 95 14.63 -4.73 6.13
C GLU A 95 15.13 -5.24 7.48
N GLU A 96 15.63 -6.49 7.55
CA GLU A 96 16.28 -7.00 8.75
C GLU A 96 17.48 -6.15 9.19
N LYS A 97 18.26 -5.65 8.23
CA LYS A 97 19.39 -4.75 8.49
C LYS A 97 18.92 -3.38 8.98
N MET A 98 17.84 -2.86 8.38
CA MET A 98 17.22 -1.59 8.80
C MET A 98 16.69 -1.69 10.22
N LEU A 99 15.92 -2.74 10.54
CA LEU A 99 15.38 -2.99 11.87
C LEU A 99 16.47 -3.09 12.94
N ARG A 100 17.58 -3.80 12.66
CA ARG A 100 18.72 -3.89 13.59
C ARG A 100 19.33 -2.51 13.83
N LYS A 101 19.54 -1.70 12.78
CA LYS A 101 20.09 -0.34 12.93
C LYS A 101 19.17 0.58 13.71
N ILE A 102 17.87 0.55 13.44
CA ILE A 102 16.88 1.35 14.17
C ILE A 102 16.88 0.96 15.65
N SER A 103 16.88 -0.35 15.96
CA SER A 103 16.94 -0.85 17.34
C SER A 103 18.21 -0.37 18.07
N GLU A 104 19.37 -0.44 17.41
CA GLU A 104 20.63 0.08 17.96
C GLU A 104 20.55 1.58 18.29
N ILE A 105 19.94 2.40 17.42
CA ILE A 105 19.79 3.83 17.67
C ILE A 105 18.84 4.07 18.84
N ILE A 106 17.71 3.35 18.92
CA ILE A 106 16.75 3.45 20.03
C ILE A 106 17.40 3.12 21.36
N GLU A 107 18.27 2.10 21.41
CA GLU A 107 18.97 1.70 22.62
C GLU A 107 20.01 2.73 23.08
N ARG A 108 20.66 3.42 22.14
CA ARG A 108 21.80 4.31 22.39
C ARG A 108 21.43 5.79 22.51
N THR A 109 20.26 6.22 22.11
CA THR A 109 19.81 7.59 22.29
C THR A 109 19.08 7.77 23.62
N ASP A 110 19.27 8.91 24.28
CA ASP A 110 18.51 9.30 25.47
C ASP A 110 17.32 10.20 25.13
N ASP A 111 17.22 10.61 23.85
CA ASP A 111 16.15 11.47 23.37
C ASP A 111 14.83 10.70 23.22
N SER A 112 13.86 11.01 24.07
CA SER A 112 12.55 10.33 24.08
C SER A 112 11.72 10.57 22.84
N GLU A 113 11.86 11.74 22.19
CA GLU A 113 11.12 12.08 20.98
C GLU A 113 11.69 11.29 19.80
N VAL A 114 13.00 11.21 19.69
CA VAL A 114 13.68 10.38 18.69
C VAL A 114 13.32 8.90 18.87
N LYS A 115 13.32 8.39 20.13
CA LYS A 115 12.89 7.02 20.43
C LYS A 115 11.48 6.74 19.94
N THR A 116 10.56 7.66 20.21
CA THR A 116 9.16 7.51 19.81
C THR A 116 9.01 7.42 18.30
N ILE A 117 9.62 8.33 17.57
CA ILE A 117 9.56 8.35 16.08
C ILE A 117 10.21 7.09 15.49
N LEU A 118 11.39 6.71 15.96
CA LEU A 118 12.08 5.52 15.46
C LEU A 118 11.34 4.22 15.80
N SER A 119 10.61 4.17 16.93
CA SER A 119 9.77 3.03 17.27
C SER A 119 8.60 2.89 16.30
N GLN A 120 8.00 4.00 15.85
CA GLN A 120 6.97 3.97 14.80
C GLN A 120 7.53 3.43 13.49
N ILE A 121 8.69 3.94 13.05
CA ILE A 121 9.35 3.43 11.83
C ILE A 121 9.64 1.93 11.97
N ALA A 122 10.16 1.47 13.12
CA ALA A 122 10.42 0.05 13.36
C ALA A 122 9.14 -0.81 13.30
N MET A 123 8.00 -0.29 13.71
CA MET A 123 6.72 -0.98 13.59
C MET A 123 6.26 -1.07 12.13
N GLU A 124 6.48 -0.03 11.33
CA GLU A 124 6.17 -0.03 9.90
C GLU A 124 7.06 -1.01 9.14
N GLU A 125 8.36 -1.02 9.40
CA GLU A 125 9.30 -1.98 8.79
C GLU A 125 8.95 -3.44 9.13
N LYS A 126 8.49 -3.72 10.36
CA LYS A 126 8.01 -5.07 10.72
C LYS A 126 6.76 -5.46 9.92
N ARG A 127 5.85 -4.52 9.65
CA ARG A 127 4.68 -4.79 8.81
C ARG A 127 5.08 -5.03 7.35
N HIS A 128 6.02 -4.25 6.81
CA HIS A 128 6.56 -4.46 5.47
C HIS A 128 7.19 -5.84 5.36
N HIS A 129 8.01 -6.23 6.34
CA HIS A 129 8.62 -7.55 6.39
C HIS A 129 7.58 -8.68 6.36
N GLN A 130 6.51 -8.56 7.17
CA GLN A 130 5.42 -9.53 7.16
C GLN A 130 4.71 -9.57 5.79
N THR A 131 4.43 -8.40 5.19
CA THR A 131 3.82 -8.30 3.86
C THR A 131 4.69 -8.97 2.79
N LEU A 132 6.02 -8.81 2.85
CA LEU A 132 6.95 -9.45 1.93
C LEU A 132 6.98 -10.97 2.09
N LEU A 133 6.88 -11.49 3.32
CA LEU A 133 6.77 -12.93 3.56
C LEU A 133 5.47 -13.48 2.95
N GLU A 134 4.35 -12.80 3.14
CA GLU A 134 3.06 -13.17 2.53
C GLU A 134 3.13 -13.10 0.99
N LEU A 135 3.72 -12.03 0.44
CA LEU A 135 3.93 -11.90 -1.00
C LEU A 135 4.76 -13.05 -1.56
N LYS A 136 5.82 -13.46 -0.86
CA LYS A 136 6.65 -14.62 -1.25
C LYS A 136 5.80 -15.88 -1.32
N GLU A 137 4.94 -16.12 -0.35
CA GLU A 137 4.03 -17.27 -0.34
C GLU A 137 3.04 -17.23 -1.50
N ILE A 138 2.43 -16.06 -1.77
CA ILE A 138 1.50 -15.88 -2.88
C ILE A 138 2.19 -16.19 -4.19
N VAL A 139 3.37 -15.60 -4.45
CA VAL A 139 4.12 -15.77 -5.69
C VAL A 139 4.51 -17.23 -5.90
N GLN A 140 4.88 -17.96 -4.85
CA GLN A 140 5.20 -19.38 -4.93
C GLN A 140 3.98 -20.26 -5.22
N LYS A 141 2.80 -19.83 -4.81
CA LYS A 141 1.53 -20.56 -4.95
C LYS A 141 0.67 -20.04 -6.11
N ILE A 142 1.09 -19.03 -6.85
CA ILE A 142 0.23 -18.23 -7.76
C ILE A 142 -0.61 -19.06 -8.74
N LYS A 143 -0.13 -20.25 -9.15
CA LYS A 143 -0.90 -21.18 -9.99
C LYS A 143 -2.04 -21.89 -9.24
N ARG A 144 -2.12 -21.76 -7.91
CA ARG A 144 -3.09 -22.43 -7.03
C ARG A 144 -3.88 -21.46 -6.17
N VAL A 145 -3.52 -20.17 -6.20
CA VAL A 145 -4.19 -19.12 -5.43
C VAL A 145 -5.54 -18.84 -6.07
N THR A 146 -6.59 -18.86 -5.28
CA THR A 146 -7.95 -18.53 -5.74
C THR A 146 -8.15 -17.00 -5.79
N GLU A 147 -9.17 -16.57 -6.54
CA GLU A 147 -9.56 -15.16 -6.58
C GLU A 147 -9.89 -14.63 -5.18
N ASP A 148 -10.61 -15.40 -4.36
CA ASP A 148 -10.98 -15.05 -2.98
C ASP A 148 -9.74 -14.82 -2.11
N GLU A 149 -8.73 -15.70 -2.19
CA GLU A 149 -7.48 -15.54 -1.44
C GLU A 149 -6.74 -14.24 -1.82
N LEU A 150 -6.75 -13.86 -3.09
CA LEU A 150 -6.14 -12.61 -3.55
C LEU A 150 -6.91 -11.38 -3.05
N TRP A 151 -8.24 -11.45 -3.04
CA TRP A 151 -9.07 -10.41 -2.42
C TRP A 151 -8.79 -10.28 -0.92
N ASP A 152 -8.60 -11.38 -0.20
CA ASP A 152 -8.23 -11.36 1.21
C ASP A 152 -6.87 -10.71 1.46
N TYR A 153 -5.88 -10.98 0.60
CA TYR A 153 -4.58 -10.31 0.66
C TYR A 153 -4.69 -8.80 0.40
N LEU A 154 -5.41 -8.40 -0.64
CA LEU A 154 -5.61 -7.00 -0.97
C LEU A 154 -6.35 -6.25 0.16
N ASN A 155 -7.39 -6.85 0.72
CA ASN A 155 -8.13 -6.28 1.84
C ASN A 155 -7.25 -6.10 3.07
N ARG A 156 -6.43 -7.10 3.43
CA ARG A 156 -5.48 -6.99 4.55
C ARG A 156 -4.46 -5.88 4.29
N TRP A 157 -3.91 -5.82 3.09
CA TRP A 157 -2.93 -4.78 2.73
C TRP A 157 -3.55 -3.37 2.75
N ALA A 158 -4.77 -3.20 2.27
CA ALA A 158 -5.48 -1.91 2.27
C ALA A 158 -5.84 -1.43 3.69
N ASN A 159 -6.08 -2.36 4.63
CA ASN A 159 -6.44 -2.04 6.03
C ASN A 159 -5.23 -1.70 6.93
N PHE A 160 -4.00 -1.74 6.43
CA PHE A 160 -2.81 -1.39 7.21
C PHE A 160 -2.63 0.10 7.51
N SER A 161 -3.59 0.95 7.14
CA SER A 161 -3.52 2.40 7.31
C SER A 161 -4.37 2.93 8.48
N THR A 162 -4.94 2.04 9.30
CA THR A 162 -5.64 2.37 10.54
C THR A 162 -4.92 1.74 11.72
#